data_a1a1ecd279c12b2bf7f1d8f8c8e1fbf8
#
_entry.id   a1a1ecd279c12b2bf7f1d8f8c8e1fbf8
#
_cell.length_a   1.000
_cell.length_b   1.000
_cell.length_c   1.000
_cell.angle_alpha   90.00
_cell.angle_beta   90.00
_cell.angle_gamma   90.00
#
_symmetry.space_group_name_H-M   'P 1'
#
loop_
_entity.id
_entity.type
_entity.pdbx_description
1 polymer ?
#
loop_
_entity_poly.entity_id
_entity_poly.type
_entity_poly.pdbx_seq_one_letter_code
_entity_poly.pdbx_strand_id
1 'polypeptide(L)'
;MCFCQNPAPRELYKICDVPFTTFICYDLRFPEAFRTVCRDVHAVIIPANWPAKRAGHWKTLLRARAIENQVYIFGINCVGEMGGQYYSGDSCVIDPNGELLMQLSDREGVLKYDLQDDTESFRSAFPVLNDIRNDFSL
;
A
#
# COMPACT_ATOMS: atom_id res chain seq x y z
N MET A 1 10.74 -15.88 -13.16
CA MET A 1 10.25 -15.46 -11.83
C MET A 1 8.80 -15.96 -11.73
N CYS A 2 8.58 -17.05 -11.01
CA CYS A 2 7.23 -17.62 -10.89
C CYS A 2 6.41 -16.79 -9.90
N PHE A 3 5.44 -16.06 -10.41
CA PHE A 3 4.32 -15.64 -9.56
C PHE A 3 3.57 -16.90 -9.19
N CYS A 4 3.35 -17.10 -7.91
CA CYS A 4 2.60 -18.24 -7.40
C CYS A 4 1.23 -18.27 -8.07
N GLN A 5 0.98 -19.28 -8.87
CA GLN A 5 -0.30 -19.49 -9.59
C GLN A 5 -1.46 -19.84 -8.65
N ASN A 6 -1.21 -19.92 -7.33
CA ASN A 6 -2.19 -19.99 -6.28
C ASN A 6 -1.77 -19.04 -5.18
N PRO A 7 -2.36 -17.84 -5.07
CA PRO A 7 -2.15 -17.05 -3.88
C PRO A 7 -2.69 -17.85 -2.69
N ALA A 8 -1.79 -18.24 -1.79
CA ALA A 8 -2.22 -18.66 -0.46
C ALA A 8 -3.20 -17.60 0.07
N PRO A 9 -4.25 -18.00 0.82
CA PRO A 9 -5.14 -17.03 1.43
C PRO A 9 -4.26 -16.02 2.18
N ARG A 10 -4.34 -14.75 1.81
CA ARG A 10 -3.52 -13.72 2.45
C ARG A 10 -3.94 -13.63 3.89
N GLU A 11 -2.97 -13.75 4.77
CA GLU A 11 -3.23 -13.67 6.19
C GLU A 11 -3.64 -12.24 6.55
N LEU A 12 -4.74 -12.11 7.26
CA LEU A 12 -5.18 -10.87 7.86
C LEU A 12 -4.64 -10.80 9.28
N TYR A 13 -3.98 -9.70 9.58
CA TYR A 13 -3.40 -9.45 10.89
C TYR A 13 -4.12 -8.29 11.56
N LYS A 14 -3.93 -8.13 12.86
CA LYS A 14 -4.40 -6.96 13.60
C LYS A 14 -3.28 -6.36 14.43
N ILE A 15 -3.17 -5.04 14.39
CA ILE A 15 -2.33 -4.26 15.30
C ILE A 15 -3.25 -3.25 16.00
N CYS A 16 -3.36 -3.33 17.33
CA CYS A 16 -4.26 -2.47 18.11
C CYS A 16 -5.67 -2.40 17.52
N ASP A 17 -6.24 -3.58 17.20
CA ASP A 17 -7.55 -3.78 16.59
C ASP A 17 -7.70 -3.30 15.13
N VAL A 18 -6.71 -2.63 14.54
CA VAL A 18 -6.71 -2.26 13.13
C VAL A 18 -6.37 -3.48 12.27
N PRO A 19 -7.28 -3.94 11.41
CA PRO A 19 -6.99 -5.03 10.48
C PRO A 19 -6.07 -4.56 9.36
N PHE A 20 -5.00 -5.32 9.10
CA PHE A 20 -4.05 -5.01 8.05
C PHE A 20 -3.55 -6.23 7.29
N THR A 21 -2.95 -6.00 6.15
CA THR A 21 -2.22 -7.00 5.35
C THR A 21 -0.90 -6.43 4.84
N THR A 22 -0.07 -7.29 4.26
CA THR A 22 1.20 -6.89 3.66
C THR A 22 1.28 -7.30 2.21
N PHE A 23 1.90 -6.44 1.39
CA PHE A 23 2.33 -6.75 0.04
C PHE A 23 3.81 -6.40 -0.08
N ILE A 24 4.55 -7.06 -0.95
CA ILE A 24 6.00 -6.86 -1.03
C ILE A 24 6.38 -6.26 -2.38
N CYS A 25 7.00 -5.08 -2.34
CA CYS A 25 7.72 -4.46 -3.46
C CYS A 25 6.95 -4.54 -4.80
N TYR A 26 7.29 -5.54 -5.62
CA TYR A 26 6.75 -5.72 -6.97
C TYR A 26 5.24 -5.96 -7.01
N ASP A 27 4.66 -6.49 -5.93
CA ASP A 27 3.20 -6.70 -5.80
C ASP A 27 2.41 -5.41 -5.99
N LEU A 28 3.03 -4.26 -5.67
CA LEU A 28 2.43 -2.94 -5.83
C LEU A 28 1.93 -2.68 -7.27
N ARG A 29 2.49 -3.36 -8.27
CA ARG A 29 2.11 -3.21 -9.68
C ARG A 29 0.79 -3.88 -10.05
N PHE A 30 0.26 -4.74 -9.19
CA PHE A 30 -0.89 -5.60 -9.50
C PHE A 30 -2.11 -5.21 -8.66
N PRO A 31 -2.99 -4.31 -9.19
CA PRO A 31 -4.18 -3.86 -8.46
C PRO A 31 -5.12 -5.02 -8.11
N GLU A 32 -5.15 -6.07 -8.92
CA GLU A 32 -5.98 -7.24 -8.71
C GLU A 32 -5.70 -7.91 -7.36
N ALA A 33 -4.41 -7.99 -6.99
CA ALA A 33 -4.00 -8.58 -5.72
C ALA A 33 -4.53 -7.79 -4.51
N PHE A 34 -4.53 -6.47 -4.60
CA PHE A 34 -5.07 -5.59 -3.55
C PHE A 34 -6.59 -5.73 -3.45
N ARG A 35 -7.26 -5.77 -4.59
CA ARG A 35 -8.72 -5.86 -4.65
C ARG A 35 -9.29 -7.11 -3.95
N THR A 36 -8.53 -8.19 -3.89
CA THR A 36 -8.98 -9.45 -3.27
C THR A 36 -9.08 -9.40 -1.75
N VAL A 37 -8.33 -8.50 -1.09
CA VAL A 37 -8.21 -8.50 0.39
C VAL A 37 -8.53 -7.16 1.03
N CYS A 38 -8.46 -6.06 0.28
CA CYS A 38 -8.55 -4.73 0.89
C CYS A 38 -9.94 -4.35 1.39
N ARG A 39 -10.97 -5.12 1.09
CA ARG A 39 -12.29 -4.96 1.74
C ARG A 39 -12.26 -5.29 3.23
N ASP A 40 -11.39 -6.23 3.61
CA ASP A 40 -11.34 -6.81 4.95
C ASP A 40 -10.25 -6.16 5.83
N VAL A 41 -9.52 -5.18 5.30
CA VAL A 41 -8.44 -4.49 6.02
C VAL A 41 -8.61 -2.97 5.95
N HIS A 42 -8.02 -2.28 6.92
CA HIS A 42 -7.98 -0.82 6.99
C HIS A 42 -6.61 -0.26 6.62
N ALA A 43 -5.57 -1.09 6.72
CA ALA A 43 -4.21 -0.69 6.41
C ALA A 43 -3.47 -1.74 5.58
N VAL A 44 -2.55 -1.27 4.73
CA VAL A 44 -1.64 -2.11 3.96
C VAL A 44 -0.21 -1.63 4.15
N ILE A 45 0.68 -2.56 4.50
CA ILE A 45 2.11 -2.29 4.68
C ILE A 45 2.87 -2.85 3.48
N ILE A 46 3.71 -2.03 2.84
CA ILE A 46 4.43 -2.39 1.61
C ILE A 46 5.92 -2.13 1.77
N PRO A 47 6.71 -3.11 2.25
CA PRO A 47 8.16 -3.04 2.22
C PRO A 47 8.69 -3.24 0.81
N ALA A 48 9.73 -2.49 0.44
CA ALA A 48 10.31 -2.53 -0.90
C ALA A 48 11.78 -2.16 -0.95
N ASN A 49 12.43 -2.62 -2.03
CA ASN A 49 13.65 -2.09 -2.59
C ASN A 49 13.34 -1.47 -3.96
N TRP A 50 12.72 -0.28 -3.95
CA TRP A 50 12.23 0.37 -5.15
C TRP A 50 13.20 1.44 -5.64
N PRO A 51 13.81 1.27 -6.83
CA PRO A 51 14.86 2.17 -7.31
C PRO A 51 14.39 3.58 -7.59
N ALA A 52 15.22 4.57 -7.31
CA ALA A 52 14.95 6.00 -7.53
C ALA A 52 14.55 6.33 -8.97
N LYS A 53 15.12 5.64 -9.97
CA LYS A 53 14.75 5.81 -11.39
C LYS A 53 13.26 5.52 -11.67
N ARG A 54 12.57 4.86 -10.77
CA ARG A 54 11.13 4.57 -10.82
C ARG A 54 10.37 5.14 -9.61
N ALA A 55 10.91 6.16 -8.94
CA ALA A 55 10.26 6.79 -7.79
C ALA A 55 8.89 7.37 -8.13
N GLY A 56 8.70 7.87 -9.36
CA GLY A 56 7.38 8.31 -9.83
C GLY A 56 6.34 7.19 -9.83
N HIS A 57 6.73 5.97 -10.25
CA HIS A 57 5.84 4.81 -10.18
C HIS A 57 5.50 4.45 -8.72
N TRP A 58 6.50 4.46 -7.83
CA TRP A 58 6.31 4.19 -6.41
C TRP A 58 5.25 5.10 -5.80
N LYS A 59 5.44 6.41 -5.92
CA LYS A 59 4.54 7.43 -5.37
C LYS A 59 3.13 7.34 -5.95
N THR A 60 3.03 7.18 -7.27
CA THR A 60 1.74 7.11 -7.97
C THR A 60 0.96 5.84 -7.61
N LEU A 61 1.64 4.69 -7.60
CA LEU A 61 0.98 3.42 -7.33
C LEU A 61 0.54 3.29 -5.88
N LEU A 62 1.34 3.74 -4.91
CA LEU A 62 0.93 3.76 -3.50
C LEU A 62 -0.35 4.57 -3.31
N ARG A 63 -0.40 5.77 -3.90
CA ARG A 63 -1.58 6.63 -3.84
C ARG A 63 -2.79 5.98 -4.51
N ALA A 64 -2.60 5.38 -5.68
CA ALA A 64 -3.67 4.67 -6.38
C ALA A 64 -4.25 3.53 -5.53
N ARG A 65 -3.38 2.71 -4.88
CA ARG A 65 -3.84 1.62 -4.00
C ARG A 65 -4.63 2.14 -2.79
N ALA A 66 -4.23 3.27 -2.21
CA ALA A 66 -4.97 3.91 -1.13
C ALA A 66 -6.39 4.32 -1.59
N ILE A 67 -6.47 5.08 -2.68
CA ILE A 67 -7.73 5.62 -3.19
C ILE A 67 -8.70 4.52 -3.62
N GLU A 68 -8.26 3.63 -4.50
CA GLU A 68 -9.13 2.62 -5.11
C GLU A 68 -9.63 1.55 -4.14
N ASN A 69 -8.92 1.34 -3.03
CA ASN A 69 -9.28 0.35 -2.01
C ASN A 69 -9.74 1.00 -0.70
N GLN A 70 -9.67 2.32 -0.59
CA GLN A 70 -10.07 3.08 0.60
C GLN A 70 -9.39 2.54 1.86
N VAL A 71 -8.04 2.45 1.84
CA VAL A 71 -7.20 1.95 2.93
C VAL A 71 -6.04 2.89 3.20
N TYR A 72 -5.51 2.86 4.43
CA TYR A 72 -4.21 3.46 4.72
C TYR A 72 -3.09 2.66 4.06
N ILE A 73 -2.12 3.36 3.47
CA ILE A 73 -0.93 2.74 2.88
C ILE A 73 0.32 3.20 3.64
N PHE A 74 1.10 2.22 4.10
CA PHE A 74 2.42 2.40 4.69
C PHE A 74 3.46 1.87 3.71
N GLY A 75 4.02 2.75 2.88
CA GLY A 75 5.11 2.42 1.96
C GLY A 75 6.45 2.54 2.68
N ILE A 76 7.22 1.45 2.74
CA ILE A 76 8.52 1.41 3.40
C ILE A 76 9.57 1.03 2.36
N ASN A 77 10.44 1.97 1.99
CA ASN A 77 11.43 1.72 0.97
C ASN A 77 12.85 1.95 1.51
N CYS A 78 13.82 1.20 0.98
CA CYS A 78 15.23 1.42 1.30
C CYS A 78 15.75 2.74 0.73
N VAL A 79 16.85 3.23 1.27
CA VAL A 79 17.53 4.46 0.85
C VAL A 79 19.04 4.23 0.72
N GLY A 80 19.68 4.95 -0.21
CA GLY A 80 21.12 4.89 -0.43
C GLY A 80 21.53 4.09 -1.67
N GLU A 81 22.81 3.81 -1.82
CA GLU A 81 23.34 3.06 -2.96
C GLU A 81 23.56 1.58 -2.61
N MET A 82 23.04 0.70 -3.45
CA MET A 82 23.24 -0.75 -3.36
C MET A 82 23.40 -1.35 -4.76
N GLY A 83 24.51 -2.07 -4.97
CA GLY A 83 24.75 -2.75 -6.25
C GLY A 83 24.74 -1.82 -7.46
N GLY A 84 25.28 -0.62 -7.34
CA GLY A 84 25.31 0.39 -8.41
C GLY A 84 23.94 1.03 -8.71
N GLN A 85 22.95 0.87 -7.83
CA GLN A 85 21.64 1.44 -7.95
C GLN A 85 21.31 2.34 -6.76
N TYR A 86 20.82 3.54 -7.04
CA TYR A 86 20.38 4.47 -6.02
C TYR A 86 18.90 4.28 -5.68
N TYR A 87 18.59 4.39 -4.39
CA TYR A 87 17.24 4.30 -3.82
C TYR A 87 16.95 5.59 -3.04
N SER A 88 15.91 6.30 -3.43
CA SER A 88 15.54 7.58 -2.82
C SER A 88 14.72 7.45 -1.53
N GLY A 89 14.43 6.21 -1.10
CA GLY A 89 13.51 6.00 -0.01
C GLY A 89 12.08 6.35 -0.42
N ASP A 90 11.67 7.58 -0.15
CA ASP A 90 10.28 8.02 -0.35
C ASP A 90 9.28 7.14 0.42
N SER A 91 9.72 6.66 1.61
CA SER A 91 8.83 5.97 2.55
C SER A 91 7.73 6.92 3.00
N CYS A 92 6.50 6.46 3.08
CA CYS A 92 5.39 7.36 3.32
C CYS A 92 4.19 6.69 4.00
N VAL A 93 3.31 7.55 4.54
CA VAL A 93 1.97 7.19 4.99
C VAL A 93 0.97 7.96 4.14
N ILE A 94 -0.01 7.26 3.59
CA ILE A 94 -1.08 7.81 2.75
C ILE A 94 -2.43 7.37 3.33
N ASP A 95 -3.38 8.28 3.40
CA ASP A 95 -4.73 8.02 3.90
C ASP A 95 -5.66 7.39 2.84
N PRO A 96 -6.87 6.92 3.22
CA PRO A 96 -7.84 6.35 2.28
C PRO A 96 -8.31 7.28 1.16
N ASN A 97 -8.14 8.59 1.32
CA ASN A 97 -8.44 9.59 0.30
C ASN A 97 -7.27 9.85 -0.67
N GLY A 98 -6.12 9.24 -0.42
CA GLY A 98 -4.89 9.42 -1.20
C GLY A 98 -4.04 10.62 -0.78
N GLU A 99 -4.32 11.23 0.38
CA GLU A 99 -3.51 12.32 0.89
C GLU A 99 -2.21 11.81 1.50
N LEU A 100 -1.11 12.45 1.15
CA LEU A 100 0.21 12.15 1.70
C LEU A 100 0.32 12.76 3.11
N LEU A 101 0.25 11.92 4.14
CA LEU A 101 0.30 12.35 5.53
C LEU A 101 1.73 12.56 6.03
N MET A 102 2.63 11.66 5.64
CA MET A 102 4.05 11.71 6.00
C MET A 102 4.92 11.17 4.88
N GLN A 103 6.15 11.70 4.78
CA GLN A 103 7.16 11.21 3.85
C GLN A 103 8.57 11.35 4.41
N LEU A 104 9.43 10.39 4.09
CA LEU A 104 10.86 10.41 4.37
C LEU A 104 11.61 10.05 3.09
N SER A 105 12.40 10.99 2.58
CA SER A 105 13.15 10.86 1.33
C SER A 105 14.64 11.12 1.54
N ASP A 106 15.48 10.42 0.78
CA ASP A 106 16.94 10.62 0.68
C ASP A 106 17.71 10.54 2.00
N ARG A 107 17.15 9.92 3.01
CA ARG A 107 17.80 9.69 4.31
C ARG A 107 17.21 8.51 5.05
N GLU A 108 18.01 7.87 5.87
CA GLU A 108 17.56 6.89 6.84
C GLU A 108 16.78 7.56 7.98
N GLY A 109 15.82 6.86 8.55
CA GLY A 109 15.06 7.38 9.67
C GLY A 109 13.83 6.55 10.02
N VAL A 110 13.10 7.04 10.99
CA VAL A 110 11.83 6.46 11.44
C VAL A 110 10.73 7.50 11.29
N LEU A 111 9.65 7.12 10.62
CA LEU A 111 8.39 7.87 10.65
C LEU A 111 7.51 7.29 11.75
N LYS A 112 7.01 8.15 12.62
CA LYS A 112 6.01 7.78 13.61
C LYS A 112 4.69 8.46 13.22
N TYR A 113 3.68 7.67 12.98
CA TYR A 113 2.33 8.13 12.68
C TYR A 113 1.35 7.55 13.69
N ASP A 114 0.54 8.40 14.29
CA ASP A 114 -0.49 8.01 15.25
C ASP A 114 -1.80 7.81 14.48
N LEU A 115 -2.05 6.56 14.10
CA LEU A 115 -3.19 6.21 13.23
C LEU A 115 -4.51 6.37 13.98
N GLN A 116 -5.31 7.33 13.55
CA GLN A 116 -6.71 7.43 13.91
C GLN A 116 -7.53 6.69 12.84
N ASP A 117 -7.88 5.44 13.11
CA ASP A 117 -8.55 4.60 12.11
C ASP A 117 -10.00 5.04 11.90
N ASP A 118 -10.21 5.81 10.86
CA ASP A 118 -11.52 6.29 10.40
C ASP A 118 -12.01 5.58 9.12
N THR A 119 -11.37 4.48 8.74
CA THR A 119 -11.63 3.76 7.47
C THR A 119 -13.10 3.38 7.29
N GLU A 120 -13.73 2.85 8.33
CA GLU A 120 -15.16 2.47 8.28
C GLU A 120 -16.06 3.69 8.05
N SER A 121 -15.77 4.79 8.72
CA SER A 121 -16.48 6.06 8.57
C SER A 121 -16.32 6.63 7.15
N PHE A 122 -15.09 6.61 6.63
CA PHE A 122 -14.76 7.04 5.28
C PHE A 122 -15.50 6.21 4.22
N ARG A 123 -15.47 4.87 4.35
CA ARG A 123 -16.17 3.94 3.43
C ARG A 123 -17.69 4.12 3.48
N SER A 124 -18.25 4.38 4.67
CA SER A 124 -19.69 4.61 4.83
C SER A 124 -20.14 5.91 4.17
N ALA A 125 -19.30 6.96 4.23
CA ALA A 125 -19.60 8.24 3.58
C ALA A 125 -19.49 8.18 2.05
N PHE A 126 -18.61 7.33 1.51
CA PHE A 126 -18.39 7.15 0.07
C PHE A 126 -18.18 5.67 -0.28
N PRO A 127 -19.24 4.87 -0.43
CA PRO A 127 -19.19 3.40 -0.44
C PRO A 127 -18.78 2.79 -1.80
N VAL A 128 -17.69 3.27 -2.41
CA VAL A 128 -17.17 2.84 -3.72
C VAL A 128 -16.95 1.33 -3.81
N LEU A 129 -16.53 0.70 -2.71
CA LEU A 129 -16.26 -0.73 -2.70
C LEU A 129 -17.53 -1.59 -2.89
N ASN A 130 -18.72 -1.02 -2.66
CA ASN A 130 -19.99 -1.73 -2.90
C ASN A 130 -20.35 -1.80 -4.39
N ASP A 131 -19.77 -0.91 -5.21
CA ASP A 131 -20.04 -0.83 -6.66
C ASP A 131 -19.09 -1.70 -7.48
N ILE A 132 -18.20 -2.46 -6.81
CA ILE A 132 -17.28 -3.36 -7.50
C ILE A 132 -18.07 -4.47 -8.19
N ARG A 133 -17.93 -4.54 -9.50
CA ARG A 133 -18.51 -5.58 -10.33
C ARG A 133 -17.58 -6.79 -10.39
N ASN A 134 -18.14 -7.98 -10.13
CA ASN A 134 -17.40 -9.24 -10.17
C ASN A 134 -17.55 -9.97 -11.54
N ASP A 135 -18.24 -9.36 -12.48
CA ASP A 135 -18.54 -9.94 -13.80
C ASP A 135 -17.52 -9.54 -14.88
N PHE A 136 -16.50 -8.77 -14.53
CA PHE A 136 -15.34 -8.59 -15.41
C PHE A 136 -14.42 -9.79 -15.28
N SER A 137 -14.60 -10.79 -16.14
CA SER A 137 -13.57 -11.80 -16.37
C SER A 137 -12.47 -11.21 -17.27
N LEU A 138 -11.27 -11.15 -16.74
CA LEU A 138 -10.06 -10.87 -17.52
C LEU A 138 -9.62 -12.13 -18.26
#